data_c0492962e07629d7cc19124c9d343c6c
#
_entry.id   c0492962e07629d7cc19124c9d343c6c
#
_cell.length_a   1.000
_cell.length_b   1.000
_cell.length_c   1.000
_cell.angle_alpha   90.00
_cell.angle_beta   90.00
_cell.angle_gamma   90.00
#
_symmetry.space_group_name_H-M   'P 1'
#
loop_
_entity.id
_entity.type
_entity.pdbx_description
1 polymer ?
#
loop_
_entity_poly.entity_id
_entity_poly.type
_entity_poly.pdbx_seq_one_letter_code
_entity_poly.pdbx_strand_id
1 'polypeptide(L)'
;MRVVGLTAYHVRIPLYRAIQHATTYRTETDNVVVRCELADGTVGWGEGVPRDYVTGETIDTALALLQASDLPRQVGDLHDLPAVCRAADELALLPVPGDARGIGGNAARCAVELAVLDAYGQYFRAPLSKFVQLLAPDLYAPRPRVRYSAAVTKARGWKSHVYPLAIRLMGFEHLKLKVGIPGIDDVARTARVRRRMGPRMDLRIDANEAWTPAETPDRLAELGPFRVSCVEQPVPHEHVAGLAAVRSRIKTPVMLDESLCSLADAEAAVAGGWCDAFNLRLSKCGGFVRTLRVARFAAMHGVFCQLGCQVGETGILSAAGRHFATCVAGLRYLEGSYDRHLVRNALTVEDITFARGGLAPALTGPGLGVTVDPQKLSAATVRTVPLG
;
A
#
# COMPACT_ATOMS: atom_id res chain seq x y z
N MET A 1 12.77 8.01 26.38
CA MET A 1 11.73 6.96 26.72
C MET A 1 12.16 5.67 26.04
N ARG A 2 12.18 4.56 26.80
CA ARG A 2 12.71 3.27 26.33
C ARG A 2 11.57 2.32 25.93
N VAL A 3 11.78 1.57 24.85
CA VAL A 3 10.96 0.40 24.51
C VAL A 3 11.27 -0.73 25.50
N VAL A 4 10.24 -1.29 26.12
CA VAL A 4 10.35 -2.39 27.10
C VAL A 4 9.80 -3.72 26.59
N GLY A 5 9.04 -3.69 25.50
CA GLY A 5 8.52 -4.91 24.89
C GLY A 5 8.12 -4.70 23.42
N LEU A 6 8.46 -5.69 22.62
CA LEU A 6 7.95 -5.86 21.25
C LEU A 6 7.30 -7.23 21.13
N THR A 7 6.10 -7.28 20.60
CA THR A 7 5.36 -8.53 20.41
C THR A 7 4.72 -8.55 19.02
N ALA A 8 4.99 -9.60 18.26
CA ALA A 8 4.35 -9.81 16.96
C ALA A 8 3.17 -10.79 17.09
N TYR A 9 2.12 -10.50 16.34
CA TYR A 9 0.92 -11.34 16.25
C TYR A 9 0.74 -11.75 14.78
N HIS A 10 0.59 -13.05 14.54
CA HIS A 10 -0.03 -13.54 13.32
C HIS A 10 -1.53 -13.38 13.48
N VAL A 11 -2.13 -12.51 12.70
CA VAL A 11 -3.58 -12.38 12.64
C VAL A 11 -4.11 -12.93 11.34
N ARG A 12 -5.25 -13.65 11.40
CA ARG A 12 -5.95 -14.20 10.24
C ARG A 12 -7.37 -13.67 10.22
N ILE A 13 -7.70 -12.99 9.13
CA ILE A 13 -8.97 -12.27 9.02
C ILE A 13 -9.72 -12.69 7.78
N PRO A 14 -10.95 -13.22 7.91
CA PRO A 14 -11.81 -13.55 6.78
C PRO A 14 -12.17 -12.30 5.97
N LEU A 15 -12.21 -12.46 4.65
CA LEU A 15 -12.68 -11.43 3.73
C LEU A 15 -14.20 -11.56 3.52
N TYR A 16 -14.89 -10.45 3.25
CA TYR A 16 -16.33 -10.50 2.90
C TYR A 16 -16.58 -11.20 1.57
N ARG A 17 -15.59 -11.21 0.69
CA ARG A 17 -15.63 -11.89 -0.61
C ARG A 17 -14.24 -12.36 -0.98
N ALA A 18 -14.19 -13.47 -1.68
CA ALA A 18 -12.93 -13.96 -2.23
C ALA A 18 -12.35 -12.96 -3.22
N ILE A 19 -11.05 -12.73 -3.11
CA ILE A 19 -10.28 -11.89 -4.03
C ILE A 19 -9.39 -12.80 -4.87
N GLN A 20 -9.45 -12.61 -6.18
CA GLN A 20 -8.57 -13.29 -7.11
C GLN A 20 -7.54 -12.28 -7.64
N HIS A 21 -6.29 -12.53 -7.38
CA HIS A 21 -5.15 -11.97 -8.09
C HIS A 21 -4.80 -12.87 -9.30
N ALA A 22 -3.86 -12.47 -10.15
CA ALA A 22 -3.49 -13.25 -11.34
C ALA A 22 -3.25 -14.73 -11.03
N THR A 23 -2.51 -15.02 -9.97
CA THR A 23 -2.09 -16.40 -9.58
C THR A 23 -2.72 -16.88 -8.27
N THR A 24 -3.38 -16.04 -7.48
CA THR A 24 -3.78 -16.35 -6.09
C THR A 24 -5.26 -16.10 -5.87
N TYR A 25 -5.94 -17.06 -5.20
CA TYR A 25 -7.32 -16.95 -4.73
C TYR A 25 -7.33 -16.91 -3.20
N ARG A 26 -7.88 -15.82 -2.61
CA ARG A 26 -7.88 -15.62 -1.16
C ARG A 26 -9.29 -15.39 -0.63
N THR A 27 -9.64 -16.11 0.43
CA THR A 27 -10.87 -15.92 1.21
C THR A 27 -10.61 -15.28 2.57
N GLU A 28 -9.33 -15.22 2.96
CA GLU A 28 -8.82 -14.63 4.19
C GLU A 28 -7.48 -13.94 3.94
N THR A 29 -7.05 -13.12 4.88
CA THR A 29 -5.75 -12.47 4.87
C THR A 29 -4.97 -12.83 6.12
N ASP A 30 -3.69 -13.17 5.96
CA ASP A 30 -2.71 -13.32 7.03
C ASP A 30 -1.87 -12.07 7.08
N ASN A 31 -1.85 -11.40 8.24
CA ASN A 31 -1.10 -10.17 8.46
C ASN A 31 -0.22 -10.31 9.70
N VAL A 32 0.89 -9.59 9.72
CA VAL A 32 1.72 -9.38 10.91
C VAL A 32 1.28 -8.09 11.58
N VAL A 33 0.87 -8.17 12.85
CA VAL A 33 0.64 -7.01 13.70
C VAL A 33 1.71 -6.97 14.77
N VAL A 34 2.33 -5.82 15.01
CA VAL A 34 3.34 -5.64 16.05
C VAL A 34 2.80 -4.66 17.10
N ARG A 35 2.98 -5.02 18.36
CA ARG A 35 2.77 -4.19 19.54
C ARG A 35 4.11 -3.72 20.07
N CYS A 36 4.27 -2.41 20.24
CA CYS A 36 5.42 -1.78 20.87
C CYS A 36 4.97 -1.17 22.20
N GLU A 37 5.65 -1.52 23.30
CA GLU A 37 5.37 -1.01 24.63
C GLU A 37 6.53 -0.17 25.14
N LEU A 38 6.24 1.03 25.63
CA LEU A 38 7.18 1.93 26.25
C LEU A 38 7.18 1.76 27.78
N ALA A 39 8.25 2.22 28.43
CA ALA A 39 8.46 2.03 29.87
C ALA A 39 7.41 2.72 30.77
N ASP A 40 6.65 3.68 30.25
CA ASP A 40 5.53 4.32 30.96
C ASP A 40 4.17 3.62 30.72
N GLY A 41 4.18 2.51 29.98
CA GLY A 41 2.96 1.76 29.62
C GLY A 41 2.28 2.25 28.33
N THR A 42 2.83 3.27 27.66
CA THR A 42 2.32 3.70 26.33
C THR A 42 2.50 2.56 25.31
N VAL A 43 1.47 2.31 24.52
CA VAL A 43 1.46 1.23 23.52
C VAL A 43 1.21 1.81 22.15
N GLY A 44 2.00 1.34 21.18
CA GLY A 44 1.79 1.61 19.77
C GLY A 44 1.66 0.32 18.95
N TRP A 45 1.07 0.44 17.79
CA TRP A 45 0.73 -0.66 16.91
C TRP A 45 1.20 -0.43 15.48
N GLY A 46 1.57 -1.51 14.82
CA GLY A 46 1.91 -1.47 13.41
C GLY A 46 1.46 -2.76 12.72
N GLU A 47 1.30 -2.66 11.40
CA GLU A 47 0.83 -3.77 10.58
C GLU A 47 1.68 -3.90 9.32
N GLY A 48 1.95 -5.14 8.94
CA GLY A 48 2.52 -5.52 7.66
C GLY A 48 1.74 -6.66 7.03
N VAL A 49 1.68 -6.67 5.70
CA VAL A 49 0.88 -7.62 4.94
C VAL A 49 1.80 -8.39 4.01
N PRO A 50 2.42 -9.51 4.47
CA PRO A 50 3.32 -10.32 3.65
C PRO A 50 2.59 -10.93 2.46
N ARG A 51 3.23 -10.86 1.28
CA ARG A 51 2.70 -11.43 0.03
C ARG A 51 3.83 -12.06 -0.77
N ASP A 52 3.76 -13.38 -0.90
CA ASP A 52 4.73 -14.21 -1.60
C ASP A 52 4.94 -13.80 -3.05
N TYR A 53 3.87 -13.40 -3.74
CA TYR A 53 3.91 -12.94 -5.13
C TYR A 53 4.34 -11.48 -5.33
N VAL A 54 4.62 -10.74 -4.26
CA VAL A 54 5.08 -9.33 -4.32
C VAL A 54 6.49 -9.18 -3.78
N THR A 55 6.71 -9.58 -2.52
CA THR A 55 7.98 -9.43 -1.80
C THR A 55 8.65 -10.77 -1.49
N GLY A 56 8.03 -11.89 -1.86
CA GLY A 56 8.51 -13.22 -1.49
C GLY A 56 8.23 -13.62 -0.04
N GLU A 57 7.54 -12.76 0.73
CA GLU A 57 7.28 -12.99 2.14
C GLU A 57 6.02 -13.83 2.37
N THR A 58 6.13 -14.81 3.25
CA THR A 58 5.00 -15.48 3.89
C THR A 58 4.87 -15.01 5.33
N ILE A 59 3.76 -15.33 6.00
CA ILE A 59 3.59 -15.01 7.42
C ILE A 59 4.67 -15.67 8.28
N ASP A 60 5.05 -16.90 7.96
CA ASP A 60 6.06 -17.64 8.71
C ASP A 60 7.46 -17.06 8.52
N THR A 61 7.85 -16.74 7.30
CA THR A 61 9.15 -16.11 7.04
C THR A 61 9.25 -14.73 7.67
N ALA A 62 8.17 -13.93 7.63
CA ALA A 62 8.13 -12.61 8.26
C ALA A 62 8.29 -12.70 9.79
N LEU A 63 7.57 -13.61 10.46
CA LEU A 63 7.69 -13.81 11.91
C LEU A 63 9.06 -14.35 12.31
N ALA A 64 9.60 -15.32 11.57
CA ALA A 64 10.93 -15.86 11.83
C ALA A 64 12.02 -14.77 11.68
N LEU A 65 11.89 -13.92 10.68
CA LEU A 65 12.80 -12.80 10.45
C LEU A 65 12.75 -11.78 11.59
N LEU A 66 11.55 -11.44 12.07
CA LEU A 66 11.39 -10.57 13.24
C LEU A 66 12.01 -11.14 14.50
N GLN A 67 11.82 -12.43 14.76
CA GLN A 67 12.42 -13.11 15.93
C GLN A 67 13.96 -13.17 15.86
N ALA A 68 14.51 -13.36 14.67
CA ALA A 68 15.95 -13.44 14.47
C ALA A 68 16.66 -12.08 14.53
N SER A 69 15.93 -10.98 14.32
CA SER A 69 16.47 -9.62 14.30
C SER A 69 16.47 -9.02 15.71
N ASP A 70 17.61 -8.47 16.14
CA ASP A 70 17.77 -7.80 17.46
C ASP A 70 17.09 -6.40 17.42
N LEU A 71 15.78 -6.38 17.47
CA LEU A 71 14.96 -5.18 17.34
C LEU A 71 15.00 -4.28 18.59
N PRO A 72 14.91 -4.79 19.83
CA PRO A 72 14.97 -3.95 21.02
C PRO A 72 16.25 -3.11 21.12
N ARG A 73 17.39 -3.68 20.70
CA ARG A 73 18.66 -2.98 20.68
C ARG A 73 18.71 -1.83 19.68
N GLN A 74 18.05 -1.99 18.53
CA GLN A 74 18.03 -0.98 17.48
C GLN A 74 17.14 0.22 17.85
N VAL A 75 16.04 0.00 18.55
CA VAL A 75 15.11 1.06 18.91
C VAL A 75 15.61 1.88 20.12
N GLY A 76 16.28 1.26 21.06
CA GLY A 76 16.97 1.93 22.16
C GLY A 76 16.10 2.80 23.07
N ASP A 77 16.70 3.88 23.57
CA ASP A 77 16.05 4.92 24.38
C ASP A 77 15.99 6.23 23.57
N LEU A 78 14.79 6.62 23.17
CA LEU A 78 14.56 7.76 22.29
C LEU A 78 13.95 8.94 23.05
N HIS A 79 14.55 10.12 22.94
CA HIS A 79 14.22 11.27 23.77
C HIS A 79 13.42 12.36 23.05
N ASP A 80 13.38 12.33 21.71
CA ASP A 80 12.65 13.30 20.89
C ASP A 80 12.18 12.68 19.56
N LEU A 81 11.29 13.38 18.87
CA LEU A 81 10.78 12.91 17.57
C LEU A 81 11.87 12.77 16.49
N PRO A 82 12.86 13.67 16.39
CA PRO A 82 13.99 13.46 15.47
C PRO A 82 14.76 12.15 15.72
N ALA A 83 14.98 11.77 16.99
CA ALA A 83 15.60 10.50 17.33
C ALA A 83 14.73 9.31 16.90
N VAL A 84 13.41 9.42 17.09
CA VAL A 84 12.47 8.40 16.59
C VAL A 84 12.53 8.28 15.07
N CYS A 85 12.59 9.41 14.36
CA CYS A 85 12.76 9.41 12.90
C CYS A 85 14.02 8.67 12.47
N ARG A 86 15.15 8.93 13.12
CA ARG A 86 16.42 8.23 12.81
C ARG A 86 16.33 6.74 13.09
N ALA A 87 15.84 6.35 14.26
CA ALA A 87 15.69 4.94 14.62
C ALA A 87 14.77 4.18 13.64
N ALA A 88 13.64 4.79 13.25
CA ALA A 88 12.75 4.21 12.25
C ALA A 88 13.40 4.09 10.87
N ASP A 89 14.21 5.06 10.49
CA ASP A 89 14.94 5.08 9.22
C ASP A 89 16.04 4.03 9.16
N GLU A 90 16.82 3.89 10.23
CA GLU A 90 17.95 2.96 10.39
C GLU A 90 17.50 1.54 10.74
N LEU A 91 16.24 1.33 11.09
CA LEU A 91 15.70 0.02 11.43
C LEU A 91 16.02 -1.00 10.33
N ALA A 92 16.76 -2.04 10.68
CA ALA A 92 17.20 -3.08 9.76
C ALA A 92 16.79 -4.47 10.27
N LEU A 93 16.29 -5.31 9.38
CA LEU A 93 16.12 -6.74 9.62
C LEU A 93 17.34 -7.49 9.07
N LEU A 94 17.53 -8.71 9.54
CA LEU A 94 18.54 -9.57 8.95
C LEU A 94 18.31 -9.78 7.45
N PRO A 95 19.36 -9.87 6.63
CA PRO A 95 19.19 -10.13 5.21
C PRO A 95 18.57 -11.52 4.98
N VAL A 96 17.63 -11.59 4.02
CA VAL A 96 17.01 -12.86 3.65
C VAL A 96 17.91 -13.57 2.63
N PRO A 97 18.36 -14.79 2.90
CA PRO A 97 19.22 -15.54 1.98
C PRO A 97 18.56 -15.73 0.61
N GLY A 98 19.28 -15.42 -0.46
CA GLY A 98 18.79 -15.54 -1.84
C GLY A 98 17.91 -14.39 -2.34
N ASP A 99 17.60 -13.41 -1.50
CA ASP A 99 16.87 -12.21 -1.89
C ASP A 99 17.81 -11.15 -2.51
N ALA A 100 18.01 -11.24 -3.80
CA ALA A 100 18.86 -10.29 -4.54
C ALA A 100 18.32 -8.85 -4.58
N ARG A 101 17.01 -8.65 -4.36
CA ARG A 101 16.36 -7.33 -4.36
C ARG A 101 16.34 -6.67 -2.97
N GLY A 102 16.61 -7.42 -1.91
CA GLY A 102 16.57 -6.93 -0.52
C GLY A 102 15.18 -6.50 -0.05
N ILE A 103 14.12 -7.14 -0.54
CA ILE A 103 12.72 -6.81 -0.28
C ILE A 103 11.98 -7.84 0.59
N GLY A 104 12.58 -9.01 0.82
CA GLY A 104 11.97 -10.15 1.50
C GLY A 104 11.68 -9.96 2.98
N GLY A 105 11.93 -8.79 3.54
CA GLY A 105 11.56 -8.40 4.90
C GLY A 105 10.72 -7.11 4.97
N ASN A 106 10.20 -6.63 3.86
CA ASN A 106 9.52 -5.34 3.79
C ASN A 106 8.23 -5.29 4.62
N ALA A 107 7.38 -6.30 4.56
CA ALA A 107 6.15 -6.33 5.35
C ALA A 107 6.45 -6.49 6.85
N ALA A 108 7.41 -7.35 7.21
CA ALA A 108 7.88 -7.49 8.58
C ALA A 108 8.42 -6.17 9.14
N ARG A 109 9.30 -5.51 8.38
CA ARG A 109 9.85 -4.20 8.75
C ARG A 109 8.77 -3.13 8.92
N CYS A 110 7.80 -3.09 8.00
CA CYS A 110 6.69 -2.14 8.05
C CYS A 110 5.91 -2.27 9.36
N ALA A 111 5.62 -3.48 9.82
CA ALA A 111 4.91 -3.72 11.06
C ALA A 111 5.65 -3.18 12.29
N VAL A 112 6.96 -3.41 12.38
CA VAL A 112 7.78 -2.91 13.51
C VAL A 112 7.94 -1.40 13.44
N GLU A 113 8.29 -0.86 12.28
CA GLU A 113 8.47 0.59 12.10
C GLU A 113 7.22 1.36 12.52
N LEU A 114 6.05 0.95 12.02
CA LEU A 114 4.79 1.60 12.37
C LEU A 114 4.46 1.49 13.85
N ALA A 115 4.72 0.34 14.49
CA ALA A 115 4.50 0.16 15.92
C ALA A 115 5.35 1.12 16.76
N VAL A 116 6.61 1.33 16.36
CA VAL A 116 7.51 2.29 17.01
C VAL A 116 7.05 3.72 16.77
N LEU A 117 6.75 4.08 15.52
CA LEU A 117 6.26 5.43 15.19
C LEU A 117 4.94 5.75 15.91
N ASP A 118 4.03 4.77 16.03
CA ASP A 118 2.78 4.94 16.77
C ASP A 118 3.02 5.11 18.26
N ALA A 119 3.82 4.23 18.90
CA ALA A 119 4.12 4.31 20.34
C ALA A 119 4.71 5.67 20.73
N TYR A 120 5.73 6.13 20.00
CA TYR A 120 6.32 7.44 20.27
C TYR A 120 5.44 8.60 19.82
N GLY A 121 4.62 8.42 18.79
CA GLY A 121 3.56 9.36 18.42
C GLY A 121 2.55 9.57 19.54
N GLN A 122 2.12 8.48 20.19
CA GLN A 122 1.26 8.52 21.37
C GLN A 122 1.96 9.24 22.54
N TYR A 123 3.19 8.85 22.85
CA TYR A 123 3.97 9.41 23.96
C TYR A 123 4.21 10.92 23.81
N PHE A 124 4.64 11.38 22.64
CA PHE A 124 4.88 12.80 22.35
C PHE A 124 3.63 13.56 21.91
N ARG A 125 2.46 12.91 21.91
CA ARG A 125 1.18 13.47 21.45
C ARG A 125 1.26 14.07 20.05
N ALA A 126 2.01 13.44 19.17
CA ALA A 126 2.21 13.85 17.79
C ALA A 126 1.53 12.88 16.83
N PRO A 127 0.73 13.33 15.84
CA PRO A 127 0.16 12.46 14.84
C PRO A 127 1.27 11.92 13.90
N LEU A 128 1.03 10.77 13.26
CA LEU A 128 1.98 10.18 12.32
C LEU A 128 2.37 11.14 11.17
N SER A 129 1.48 12.04 10.78
CA SER A 129 1.77 13.10 9.80
C SER A 129 2.91 14.05 10.21
N LYS A 130 3.20 14.18 11.52
CA LYS A 130 4.32 14.98 12.02
C LYS A 130 5.67 14.43 11.57
N PHE A 131 5.79 13.11 11.44
CA PHE A 131 7.01 12.46 10.95
C PHE A 131 7.27 12.80 9.48
N VAL A 132 6.24 13.00 8.64
CA VAL A 132 6.44 13.50 7.27
C VAL A 132 7.05 14.89 7.28
N GLN A 133 6.55 15.78 8.14
CA GLN A 133 7.08 17.13 8.25
C GLN A 133 8.56 17.16 8.68
N LEU A 134 8.99 16.19 9.50
CA LEU A 134 10.38 16.08 9.97
C LEU A 134 11.30 15.43 8.94
N LEU A 135 10.85 14.36 8.27
CA LEU A 135 11.66 13.55 7.37
C LEU A 135 11.72 14.08 5.94
N ALA A 136 10.65 14.72 5.48
CA ALA A 136 10.52 15.25 4.12
C ALA A 136 9.71 16.54 4.11
N PRO A 137 10.23 17.64 4.69
CA PRO A 137 9.53 18.92 4.75
C PRO A 137 9.17 19.48 3.37
N ASP A 138 9.96 19.16 2.36
CA ASP A 138 9.76 19.50 0.94
C ASP A 138 8.55 18.79 0.32
N LEU A 139 8.13 17.65 0.86
CA LEU A 139 6.92 16.93 0.45
C LEU A 139 5.72 17.21 1.35
N TYR A 140 5.91 17.88 2.48
CA TYR A 140 4.83 18.07 3.44
C TYR A 140 3.79 19.08 2.95
N ALA A 141 2.62 18.58 2.53
CA ALA A 141 1.51 19.36 2.01
C ALA A 141 0.18 18.87 2.65
N PRO A 142 -0.13 19.29 3.89
CA PRO A 142 -1.27 18.77 4.62
C PRO A 142 -2.60 19.18 3.98
N ARG A 143 -3.53 18.23 3.92
CA ARG A 143 -4.88 18.40 3.37
C ARG A 143 -5.91 17.93 4.39
N PRO A 144 -7.03 18.63 4.57
CA PRO A 144 -8.04 18.25 5.55
C PRO A 144 -8.78 16.95 5.17
N ARG A 145 -8.74 16.58 3.91
CA ARG A 145 -9.38 15.37 3.38
C ARG A 145 -8.74 14.93 2.07
N VAL A 146 -8.92 13.67 1.74
CA VAL A 146 -8.49 13.05 0.48
C VAL A 146 -9.62 12.29 -0.18
N ARG A 147 -9.40 11.85 -1.42
CA ARG A 147 -10.37 11.08 -2.20
C ARG A 147 -9.74 9.79 -2.71
N TYR A 148 -10.28 8.67 -2.25
CA TYR A 148 -9.89 7.33 -2.71
C TYR A 148 -10.57 6.98 -4.03
N SER A 149 -9.90 6.15 -4.83
CA SER A 149 -10.40 5.59 -6.08
C SER A 149 -11.31 4.40 -5.83
N ALA A 150 -12.28 4.19 -6.71
CA ALA A 150 -12.97 2.92 -6.80
C ALA A 150 -12.16 1.92 -7.62
N ALA A 151 -12.39 0.62 -7.40
CA ALA A 151 -11.81 -0.45 -8.20
C ALA A 151 -12.88 -1.41 -8.73
N VAL A 152 -12.77 -1.78 -10.01
CA VAL A 152 -13.58 -2.82 -10.64
C VAL A 152 -12.67 -3.98 -11.02
N THR A 153 -12.79 -5.08 -10.26
CA THR A 153 -11.99 -6.28 -10.47
C THR A 153 -12.70 -7.26 -11.42
N LYS A 154 -13.47 -8.21 -10.94
CA LYS A 154 -14.07 -9.30 -11.69
C LYS A 154 -15.61 -9.23 -11.71
N ALA A 155 -16.20 -8.17 -12.26
CA ALA A 155 -17.65 -8.13 -12.45
C ALA A 155 -18.04 -8.89 -13.74
N ARG A 156 -18.86 -9.93 -13.61
CA ARG A 156 -19.43 -10.72 -14.74
C ARG A 156 -20.95 -10.55 -14.80
N GLY A 157 -21.52 -10.86 -15.96
CA GLY A 157 -22.97 -10.79 -16.17
C GLY A 157 -23.54 -9.40 -15.88
N TRP A 158 -24.74 -9.34 -15.31
CA TRP A 158 -25.45 -8.09 -15.00
C TRP A 158 -24.68 -7.17 -14.06
N LYS A 159 -23.87 -7.72 -13.15
CA LYS A 159 -23.01 -6.94 -12.23
C LYS A 159 -22.01 -6.06 -12.97
N SER A 160 -21.54 -6.47 -14.15
CA SER A 160 -20.64 -5.67 -14.99
C SER A 160 -21.26 -4.38 -15.54
N HIS A 161 -22.58 -4.29 -15.51
CA HIS A 161 -23.35 -3.10 -15.90
C HIS A 161 -23.73 -2.24 -14.71
N VAL A 162 -24.10 -2.86 -13.57
CA VAL A 162 -24.60 -2.15 -12.39
C VAL A 162 -23.46 -1.55 -11.56
N TYR A 163 -22.36 -2.25 -11.37
CA TYR A 163 -21.24 -1.76 -10.56
C TYR A 163 -20.67 -0.41 -11.04
N PRO A 164 -20.33 -0.24 -12.34
CA PRO A 164 -19.84 1.07 -12.81
C PRO A 164 -20.86 2.19 -12.59
N LEU A 165 -22.13 1.93 -12.85
CA LEU A 165 -23.18 2.93 -12.62
C LEU A 165 -23.30 3.30 -11.13
N ALA A 166 -23.26 2.32 -10.23
CA ALA A 166 -23.29 2.56 -8.78
C ALA A 166 -22.10 3.42 -8.34
N ILE A 167 -20.88 3.11 -8.80
CA ILE A 167 -19.66 3.89 -8.50
C ILE A 167 -19.85 5.35 -8.97
N ARG A 168 -20.39 5.57 -10.17
CA ARG A 168 -20.67 6.91 -10.68
C ARG A 168 -21.68 7.65 -9.80
N LEU A 169 -22.81 7.00 -9.44
CA LEU A 169 -23.85 7.58 -8.58
C LEU A 169 -23.36 7.85 -7.16
N MET A 170 -22.40 7.08 -6.68
CA MET A 170 -21.71 7.34 -5.42
C MET A 170 -20.76 8.55 -5.48
N GLY A 171 -20.48 9.11 -6.66
CA GLY A 171 -19.68 10.31 -6.83
C GLY A 171 -18.17 10.10 -6.84
N PHE A 172 -17.70 8.90 -7.17
CA PHE A 172 -16.26 8.68 -7.39
C PHE A 172 -15.78 9.42 -8.64
N GLU A 173 -14.56 9.92 -8.60
CA GLU A 173 -13.89 10.64 -9.70
C GLU A 173 -12.81 9.79 -10.38
N HIS A 174 -12.27 8.79 -9.67
CA HIS A 174 -11.21 7.93 -10.14
C HIS A 174 -11.64 6.46 -10.06
N LEU A 175 -11.37 5.71 -11.12
CA LEU A 175 -11.66 4.28 -11.20
C LEU A 175 -10.42 3.53 -11.71
N LYS A 176 -10.09 2.41 -11.05
CA LYS A 176 -9.17 1.39 -11.56
C LYS A 176 -9.93 0.18 -12.11
N LEU A 177 -9.65 -0.23 -13.33
CA LEU A 177 -10.23 -1.40 -14.00
C LEU A 177 -9.13 -2.45 -14.21
N LYS A 178 -9.30 -3.64 -13.65
CA LYS A 178 -8.40 -4.76 -13.95
C LYS A 178 -8.61 -5.28 -15.36
N VAL A 179 -7.51 -5.42 -16.11
CA VAL A 179 -7.45 -5.98 -17.48
C VAL A 179 -6.51 -7.19 -17.55
N GLY A 180 -6.35 -7.82 -18.70
CA GLY A 180 -5.49 -8.99 -18.85
C GLY A 180 -6.04 -10.26 -18.20
N ILE A 181 -7.30 -10.30 -17.82
CA ILE A 181 -7.90 -11.46 -17.16
C ILE A 181 -8.25 -12.52 -18.23
N PRO A 182 -7.73 -13.76 -18.15
CA PRO A 182 -8.01 -14.81 -19.12
C PRO A 182 -9.50 -15.01 -19.39
N GLY A 183 -9.88 -15.06 -20.67
CA GLY A 183 -11.26 -15.26 -21.11
C GLY A 183 -12.17 -14.03 -20.96
N ILE A 184 -11.61 -12.85 -20.72
CA ILE A 184 -12.34 -11.56 -20.69
C ILE A 184 -11.87 -10.70 -21.85
N ASP A 185 -12.80 -10.20 -22.66
CA ASP A 185 -12.54 -9.20 -23.69
C ASP A 185 -12.38 -7.83 -23.00
N ASP A 186 -11.13 -7.36 -22.92
CA ASP A 186 -10.78 -6.10 -22.26
C ASP A 186 -11.31 -4.89 -23.01
N VAL A 187 -11.40 -4.92 -24.35
CA VAL A 187 -11.92 -3.84 -25.18
C VAL A 187 -13.40 -3.65 -24.93
N ALA A 188 -14.19 -4.71 -25.08
CA ALA A 188 -15.64 -4.68 -24.81
C ALA A 188 -15.95 -4.29 -23.35
N ARG A 189 -15.13 -4.76 -22.42
CA ARG A 189 -15.25 -4.45 -20.99
C ARG A 189 -14.97 -2.99 -20.70
N THR A 190 -13.86 -2.46 -21.20
CA THR A 190 -13.45 -1.06 -21.00
C THR A 190 -14.44 -0.10 -21.68
N ALA A 191 -14.92 -0.41 -22.89
CA ALA A 191 -15.99 0.31 -23.56
C ALA A 191 -17.27 0.40 -22.72
N ARG A 192 -17.68 -0.73 -22.13
CA ARG A 192 -18.86 -0.79 -21.26
C ARG A 192 -18.68 0.06 -20.01
N VAL A 193 -17.53 -0.06 -19.34
CA VAL A 193 -17.21 0.74 -18.15
C VAL A 193 -17.21 2.23 -18.52
N ARG A 194 -16.48 2.64 -19.55
CA ARG A 194 -16.40 4.04 -20.00
C ARG A 194 -17.78 4.62 -20.32
N ARG A 195 -18.64 3.88 -21.02
CA ARG A 195 -20.00 4.31 -21.32
C ARG A 195 -20.85 4.55 -20.07
N ARG A 196 -20.72 3.67 -19.05
CA ARG A 196 -21.47 3.78 -17.79
C ARG A 196 -20.95 4.88 -16.88
N MET A 197 -19.62 5.02 -16.80
CA MET A 197 -18.97 6.03 -15.96
C MET A 197 -19.03 7.43 -16.57
N GLY A 198 -19.15 7.52 -17.88
CA GLY A 198 -19.11 8.79 -18.64
C GLY A 198 -17.70 9.31 -18.87
N PRO A 199 -17.59 10.43 -19.65
CA PRO A 199 -16.28 10.90 -20.14
C PRO A 199 -15.41 11.59 -19.09
N ARG A 200 -15.97 12.06 -17.98
CA ARG A 200 -15.23 12.81 -16.95
C ARG A 200 -14.53 11.93 -15.90
N MET A 201 -14.92 10.65 -15.82
CA MET A 201 -14.27 9.70 -14.91
C MET A 201 -12.81 9.49 -15.33
N ASP A 202 -11.87 9.69 -14.43
CA ASP A 202 -10.48 9.26 -14.63
C ASP A 202 -10.42 7.72 -14.54
N LEU A 203 -10.05 7.08 -15.65
CA LEU A 203 -10.04 5.63 -15.79
C LEU A 203 -8.61 5.14 -15.97
N ARG A 204 -8.07 4.48 -14.93
CA ARG A 204 -6.84 3.70 -15.01
C ARG A 204 -7.15 2.24 -15.31
N ILE A 205 -6.20 1.56 -15.91
CA ILE A 205 -6.22 0.10 -16.05
C ILE A 205 -5.06 -0.52 -15.29
N ASP A 206 -5.27 -1.74 -14.81
CA ASP A 206 -4.26 -2.52 -14.08
C ASP A 206 -4.20 -3.91 -14.72
N ALA A 207 -3.06 -4.20 -15.34
CA ALA A 207 -2.84 -5.46 -16.05
C ALA A 207 -2.25 -6.55 -15.14
N ASN A 208 -1.76 -6.21 -13.94
CA ASN A 208 -1.15 -7.15 -12.99
C ASN A 208 -0.23 -8.15 -13.71
N GLU A 209 0.78 -7.64 -14.43
CA GLU A 209 1.81 -8.43 -15.09
C GLU A 209 1.31 -9.35 -16.25
N ALA A 210 0.08 -9.12 -16.75
CA ALA A 210 -0.55 -10.06 -17.70
C ALA A 210 -0.04 -9.96 -19.14
N TRP A 211 0.71 -8.92 -19.50
CA TRP A 211 1.14 -8.69 -20.88
C TRP A 211 2.64 -8.87 -21.06
N THR A 212 3.07 -9.02 -22.29
CA THR A 212 4.50 -8.95 -22.65
C THR A 212 4.87 -7.55 -23.13
N PRO A 213 6.16 -7.14 -23.10
CA PRO A 213 6.59 -5.89 -23.70
C PRO A 213 6.20 -5.75 -25.18
N ALA A 214 6.21 -6.84 -25.93
CA ALA A 214 5.85 -6.82 -27.36
C ALA A 214 4.36 -6.51 -27.58
N GLU A 215 3.46 -7.07 -26.76
CA GLU A 215 2.00 -6.90 -26.88
C GLU A 215 1.52 -5.55 -26.32
N THR A 216 2.22 -4.99 -25.35
CA THR A 216 1.75 -3.82 -24.60
C THR A 216 1.32 -2.63 -25.48
N PRO A 217 2.07 -2.25 -26.56
CA PRO A 217 1.65 -1.15 -27.41
C PRO A 217 0.33 -1.42 -28.13
N ASP A 218 0.13 -2.61 -28.66
CA ASP A 218 -1.07 -2.97 -29.41
C ASP A 218 -2.29 -3.05 -28.49
N ARG A 219 -2.13 -3.67 -27.30
CA ARG A 219 -3.16 -3.69 -26.24
C ARG A 219 -3.60 -2.27 -25.83
N LEU A 220 -2.65 -1.35 -25.68
CA LEU A 220 -2.95 0.03 -25.33
C LEU A 220 -3.57 0.81 -26.50
N ALA A 221 -3.18 0.53 -27.75
CA ALA A 221 -3.80 1.11 -28.93
C ALA A 221 -5.29 0.74 -29.02
N GLU A 222 -5.65 -0.54 -28.81
CA GLU A 222 -7.03 -1.00 -28.74
C GLU A 222 -7.87 -0.30 -27.65
N LEU A 223 -7.24 0.06 -26.52
CA LEU A 223 -7.88 0.74 -25.39
C LEU A 223 -7.87 2.28 -25.53
N GLY A 224 -7.12 2.82 -26.46
CA GLY A 224 -6.97 4.26 -26.72
C GLY A 224 -8.29 5.04 -26.83
N PRO A 225 -9.32 4.54 -27.58
CA PRO A 225 -10.61 5.22 -27.71
C PRO A 225 -11.32 5.49 -26.37
N PHE A 226 -10.98 4.75 -25.32
CA PHE A 226 -11.60 4.89 -24.01
C PHE A 226 -10.89 5.87 -23.07
N ARG A 227 -9.86 6.58 -23.55
CA ARG A 227 -9.10 7.60 -22.81
C ARG A 227 -8.63 7.09 -21.45
N VAL A 228 -7.88 5.99 -21.48
CA VAL A 228 -7.19 5.44 -20.30
C VAL A 228 -6.10 6.41 -19.87
N SER A 229 -6.10 6.82 -18.61
CA SER A 229 -5.19 7.83 -18.06
C SER A 229 -3.84 7.26 -17.61
N CYS A 230 -3.78 5.95 -17.32
CA CYS A 230 -2.56 5.25 -16.91
C CYS A 230 -2.76 3.73 -17.01
N VAL A 231 -1.69 3.00 -17.34
CA VAL A 231 -1.60 1.54 -17.23
C VAL A 231 -0.68 1.17 -16.07
N GLU A 232 -1.20 0.38 -15.13
CA GLU A 232 -0.46 -0.13 -13.97
C GLU A 232 0.06 -1.54 -14.29
N GLN A 233 1.35 -1.77 -14.02
CA GLN A 233 2.13 -3.00 -14.14
C GLN A 233 1.73 -3.87 -15.36
N PRO A 234 2.01 -3.40 -16.58
CA PRO A 234 1.60 -4.13 -17.79
C PRO A 234 2.36 -5.46 -17.96
N VAL A 235 3.61 -5.52 -17.54
CA VAL A 235 4.51 -6.67 -17.77
C VAL A 235 5.04 -7.26 -16.46
N PRO A 236 5.42 -8.54 -16.43
CA PRO A 236 6.12 -9.15 -15.29
C PRO A 236 7.38 -8.36 -14.90
N HIS A 237 7.72 -8.39 -13.61
CA HIS A 237 8.86 -7.61 -13.10
C HIS A 237 10.19 -8.02 -13.74
N GLU A 238 10.37 -9.27 -14.17
CA GLU A 238 11.56 -9.73 -14.89
C GLU A 238 11.71 -9.09 -16.27
N HIS A 239 10.63 -8.58 -16.83
CA HIS A 239 10.59 -7.97 -18.16
C HIS A 239 10.44 -6.45 -18.14
N VAL A 240 10.48 -5.81 -16.95
CA VAL A 240 10.23 -4.38 -16.77
C VAL A 240 11.18 -3.49 -17.57
N ALA A 241 12.43 -3.91 -17.77
CA ALA A 241 13.40 -3.18 -18.59
C ALA A 241 12.95 -3.00 -20.06
N GLY A 242 12.14 -3.93 -20.58
CA GLY A 242 11.53 -3.81 -21.89
C GLY A 242 10.54 -2.64 -22.05
N LEU A 243 10.08 -2.08 -20.93
CA LEU A 243 9.17 -0.92 -20.95
C LEU A 243 9.83 0.36 -21.49
N ALA A 244 11.15 0.48 -21.48
CA ALA A 244 11.85 1.59 -22.09
C ALA A 244 11.49 1.72 -23.60
N ALA A 245 11.54 0.61 -24.33
CA ALA A 245 11.17 0.56 -25.73
C ALA A 245 9.65 0.71 -25.96
N VAL A 246 8.84 0.16 -25.05
CA VAL A 246 7.37 0.30 -25.09
C VAL A 246 6.96 1.76 -24.97
N ARG A 247 7.52 2.51 -24.01
CA ARG A 247 7.15 3.92 -23.74
C ARG A 247 7.37 4.85 -24.91
N SER A 248 8.37 4.58 -25.75
CA SER A 248 8.59 5.36 -26.98
C SER A 248 7.46 5.21 -28.03
N ARG A 249 6.65 4.15 -27.92
CA ARG A 249 5.57 3.78 -28.86
C ARG A 249 4.17 4.10 -28.36
N ILE A 250 4.01 4.51 -27.09
CA ILE A 250 2.72 4.73 -26.44
C ILE A 250 2.61 6.16 -25.88
N LYS A 251 1.36 6.62 -25.71
CA LYS A 251 1.06 7.91 -25.03
C LYS A 251 0.51 7.72 -23.63
N THR A 252 0.05 6.52 -23.31
CA THR A 252 -0.53 6.20 -21.98
C THR A 252 0.61 6.07 -20.98
N PRO A 253 0.62 6.84 -19.87
CA PRO A 253 1.60 6.72 -18.82
C PRO A 253 1.66 5.31 -18.24
N VAL A 254 2.87 4.84 -17.93
CA VAL A 254 3.14 3.53 -17.31
C VAL A 254 3.42 3.71 -15.82
N MET A 255 2.71 2.96 -14.98
CA MET A 255 2.91 2.90 -13.53
C MET A 255 3.49 1.55 -13.13
N LEU A 256 4.55 1.55 -12.33
CA LEU A 256 5.10 0.33 -11.72
C LEU A 256 4.43 0.05 -10.38
N ASP A 257 4.08 -1.21 -10.13
CA ASP A 257 3.55 -1.72 -8.86
C ASP A 257 4.40 -2.88 -8.33
N GLU A 258 4.26 -4.09 -8.83
CA GLU A 258 5.01 -5.27 -8.36
C GLU A 258 6.53 -5.12 -8.59
N SER A 259 6.92 -4.33 -9.58
CA SER A 259 8.33 -4.00 -9.87
C SER A 259 8.92 -2.92 -8.97
N LEU A 260 8.12 -2.27 -8.10
CA LEU A 260 8.53 -1.18 -7.23
C LEU A 260 8.35 -1.56 -5.75
N CYS A 261 9.38 -2.09 -5.11
CA CYS A 261 9.35 -2.49 -3.70
C CYS A 261 10.43 -1.80 -2.85
N SER A 262 11.33 -1.05 -3.48
CA SER A 262 12.47 -0.40 -2.81
C SER A 262 12.88 0.90 -3.50
N LEU A 263 13.77 1.68 -2.85
CA LEU A 263 14.39 2.85 -3.48
C LEU A 263 15.30 2.43 -4.65
N ALA A 264 15.99 1.30 -4.53
CA ALA A 264 16.84 0.77 -5.60
C ALA A 264 16.01 0.43 -6.86
N ASP A 265 14.81 -0.14 -6.69
CA ASP A 265 13.90 -0.37 -7.82
C ASP A 265 13.48 0.97 -8.47
N ALA A 266 13.20 1.99 -7.66
CA ALA A 266 12.84 3.31 -8.17
C ALA A 266 13.99 3.96 -8.95
N GLU A 267 15.22 3.89 -8.43
CA GLU A 267 16.43 4.39 -9.08
C GLU A 267 16.67 3.69 -10.41
N ALA A 268 16.59 2.36 -10.45
CA ALA A 268 16.73 1.57 -11.66
C ALA A 268 15.64 1.92 -12.70
N ALA A 269 14.39 2.07 -12.26
CA ALA A 269 13.27 2.40 -13.13
C ALA A 269 13.41 3.78 -13.79
N VAL A 270 13.86 4.78 -13.04
CA VAL A 270 14.10 6.13 -13.56
C VAL A 270 15.31 6.13 -14.49
N ALA A 271 16.42 5.54 -14.08
CA ALA A 271 17.62 5.46 -14.91
C ALA A 271 17.39 4.70 -16.21
N GLY A 272 16.60 3.64 -16.18
CA GLY A 272 16.21 2.87 -17.35
C GLY A 272 15.09 3.46 -18.19
N GLY A 273 14.42 4.51 -17.71
CA GLY A 273 13.29 5.14 -18.42
C GLY A 273 12.07 4.22 -18.53
N TRP A 274 11.79 3.38 -17.53
CA TRP A 274 10.78 2.31 -17.62
C TRP A 274 9.35 2.78 -17.32
N CYS A 275 9.17 3.91 -16.64
CA CYS A 275 7.85 4.33 -16.15
C CYS A 275 7.68 5.85 -16.11
N ASP A 276 6.43 6.26 -15.84
CA ASP A 276 6.01 7.63 -15.60
C ASP A 276 5.46 7.80 -14.17
N ALA A 277 5.16 6.68 -13.50
CA ALA A 277 4.50 6.69 -12.20
C ALA A 277 4.92 5.50 -11.33
N PHE A 278 4.79 5.68 -10.01
CA PHE A 278 5.01 4.68 -8.98
C PHE A 278 3.73 4.40 -8.17
N ASN A 279 3.37 3.12 -8.00
CA ASN A 279 2.39 2.70 -7.02
C ASN A 279 3.09 2.38 -5.69
N LEU A 280 3.00 3.29 -4.75
CA LEU A 280 3.55 3.16 -3.39
C LEU A 280 2.57 2.35 -2.54
N ARG A 281 3.07 1.34 -1.80
CA ARG A 281 2.30 0.63 -0.76
C ARG A 281 3.19 0.50 0.47
N LEU A 282 2.74 0.96 1.64
CA LEU A 282 3.57 1.03 2.84
C LEU A 282 4.20 -0.32 3.19
N SER A 283 3.40 -1.38 3.22
CA SER A 283 3.88 -2.73 3.52
C SER A 283 4.87 -3.26 2.47
N LYS A 284 4.57 -3.06 1.18
CA LYS A 284 5.41 -3.51 0.07
C LYS A 284 6.76 -2.78 0.02
N CYS A 285 6.77 -1.50 0.35
CA CYS A 285 7.98 -0.66 0.30
C CYS A 285 8.78 -0.65 1.62
N GLY A 286 8.41 -1.48 2.59
CA GLY A 286 9.18 -1.67 3.83
C GLY A 286 8.90 -0.63 4.92
N GLY A 287 7.72 0.01 4.93
CA GLY A 287 7.27 0.92 5.97
C GLY A 287 7.04 2.35 5.49
N PHE A 288 6.67 3.19 6.43
CA PHE A 288 6.29 4.59 6.19
C PHE A 288 7.50 5.44 5.73
N VAL A 289 8.63 5.29 6.42
CA VAL A 289 9.84 6.08 6.15
C VAL A 289 10.45 5.70 4.81
N ARG A 290 10.60 4.40 4.53
CA ARG A 290 11.12 3.93 3.23
C ARG A 290 10.21 4.35 2.07
N THR A 291 8.89 4.26 2.25
CA THR A 291 7.92 4.72 1.23
C THR A 291 8.03 6.23 1.00
N LEU A 292 8.26 7.01 2.06
CA LEU A 292 8.48 8.45 1.96
C LEU A 292 9.75 8.80 1.19
N ARG A 293 10.82 8.01 1.36
CA ARG A 293 12.06 8.16 0.56
C ARG A 293 11.80 7.92 -0.93
N VAL A 294 11.05 6.87 -1.26
CA VAL A 294 10.67 6.59 -2.66
C VAL A 294 9.81 7.72 -3.24
N ALA A 295 8.84 8.24 -2.46
CA ALA A 295 8.01 9.37 -2.88
C ALA A 295 8.85 10.64 -3.13
N ARG A 296 9.85 10.91 -2.27
CA ARG A 296 10.75 12.05 -2.44
C ARG A 296 11.62 11.90 -3.68
N PHE A 297 12.18 10.72 -3.91
CA PHE A 297 12.93 10.41 -5.12
C PHE A 297 12.06 10.60 -6.37
N ALA A 298 10.84 10.10 -6.36
CA ALA A 298 9.88 10.27 -7.46
C ALA A 298 9.64 11.76 -7.78
N ALA A 299 9.38 12.57 -6.75
CA ALA A 299 9.16 14.01 -6.90
C ALA A 299 10.36 14.73 -7.53
N MET A 300 11.58 14.39 -7.11
CA MET A 300 12.82 14.95 -7.66
C MET A 300 13.03 14.63 -9.16
N HIS A 301 12.44 13.53 -9.64
CA HIS A 301 12.58 13.05 -11.02
C HIS A 301 11.31 13.25 -11.87
N GLY A 302 10.31 13.99 -11.37
CA GLY A 302 9.07 14.27 -12.12
C GLY A 302 8.17 13.05 -12.31
N VAL A 303 8.36 11.98 -11.51
CA VAL A 303 7.54 10.78 -11.52
C VAL A 303 6.36 10.99 -10.56
N PHE A 304 5.12 10.87 -11.04
CA PHE A 304 3.98 10.99 -10.14
C PHE A 304 3.71 9.70 -9.37
N CYS A 305 3.04 9.82 -8.22
CA CYS A 305 2.77 8.66 -7.36
C CYS A 305 1.28 8.39 -7.21
N GLN A 306 0.97 7.11 -7.04
CA GLN A 306 -0.23 6.58 -6.42
C GLN A 306 0.14 6.06 -5.03
N LEU A 307 -0.71 6.27 -4.03
CA LEU A 307 -0.68 5.45 -2.83
C LEU A 307 -1.68 4.31 -3.02
N GLY A 308 -1.18 3.09 -3.12
CA GLY A 308 -1.95 1.86 -3.17
C GLY A 308 -2.05 1.19 -1.80
N CYS A 309 -2.69 0.02 -1.78
CA CYS A 309 -2.82 -0.82 -0.59
C CYS A 309 -2.63 -2.30 -0.93
N GLN A 310 -2.27 -3.09 0.06
CA GLN A 310 -2.34 -4.55 -0.05
C GLN A 310 -3.76 -5.03 0.23
N VAL A 311 -4.18 -6.08 -0.47
CA VAL A 311 -5.49 -6.70 -0.20
C VAL A 311 -5.50 -7.28 1.21
N GLY A 312 -6.43 -6.82 2.05
CA GLY A 312 -6.60 -7.32 3.41
C GLY A 312 -5.88 -6.50 4.48
N GLU A 313 -5.39 -5.30 4.16
CA GLU A 313 -4.99 -4.32 5.17
C GLU A 313 -6.14 -4.06 6.14
N THR A 314 -5.81 -3.85 7.43
CA THR A 314 -6.77 -3.50 8.46
C THR A 314 -6.75 -2.00 8.78
N GLY A 315 -7.55 -1.56 9.74
CA GLY A 315 -7.59 -0.17 10.19
C GLY A 315 -6.24 0.36 10.66
N ILE A 316 -5.30 -0.51 11.08
CA ILE A 316 -3.96 -0.12 11.53
C ILE A 316 -3.15 0.43 10.33
N LEU A 317 -2.99 -0.38 9.29
CA LEU A 317 -2.22 0.02 8.10
C LEU A 317 -2.98 1.06 7.26
N SER A 318 -4.32 0.96 7.21
CA SER A 318 -5.17 1.98 6.59
C SER A 318 -5.01 3.36 7.25
N ALA A 319 -4.83 3.43 8.58
CA ALA A 319 -4.57 4.68 9.28
C ALA A 319 -3.21 5.28 8.90
N ALA A 320 -2.16 4.48 8.86
CA ALA A 320 -0.84 4.91 8.39
C ALA A 320 -0.92 5.44 6.94
N GLY A 321 -1.60 4.71 6.05
CA GLY A 321 -1.87 5.14 4.67
C GLY A 321 -2.68 6.44 4.60
N ARG A 322 -3.63 6.67 5.51
CA ARG A 322 -4.40 7.91 5.59
C ARG A 322 -3.52 9.10 5.97
N HIS A 323 -2.63 8.96 6.97
CA HIS A 323 -1.66 10.00 7.31
C HIS A 323 -0.74 10.31 6.12
N PHE A 324 -0.23 9.28 5.44
CA PHE A 324 0.59 9.46 4.26
C PHE A 324 -0.17 10.21 3.15
N ALA A 325 -1.39 9.76 2.83
CA ALA A 325 -2.23 10.35 1.79
C ALA A 325 -2.58 11.82 2.04
N THR A 326 -2.82 12.18 3.31
CA THR A 326 -3.28 13.53 3.68
C THR A 326 -2.16 14.55 3.83
N CYS A 327 -0.89 14.14 3.85
CA CYS A 327 0.22 15.08 4.06
C CYS A 327 1.38 14.99 3.06
N VAL A 328 1.42 13.95 2.19
CA VAL A 328 2.46 13.84 1.16
C VAL A 328 1.99 14.45 -0.17
N ALA A 329 2.81 15.35 -0.73
CA ALA A 329 2.58 15.94 -2.04
C ALA A 329 2.80 14.92 -3.17
N GLY A 330 2.32 15.24 -4.39
CA GLY A 330 2.61 14.45 -5.59
C GLY A 330 1.79 13.16 -5.74
N LEU A 331 0.89 12.86 -4.80
CA LEU A 331 -0.01 11.72 -4.92
C LEU A 331 -1.19 12.06 -5.82
N ARG A 332 -1.23 11.46 -7.01
CA ARG A 332 -2.29 11.67 -7.99
C ARG A 332 -3.50 10.76 -7.74
N TYR A 333 -3.25 9.53 -7.30
CA TYR A 333 -4.29 8.53 -7.05
C TYR A 333 -4.12 7.90 -5.67
N LEU A 334 -5.24 7.48 -5.08
CA LEU A 334 -5.26 6.82 -3.78
C LEU A 334 -6.13 5.57 -3.85
N GLU A 335 -5.64 4.48 -3.29
CA GLU A 335 -6.37 3.24 -3.02
C GLU A 335 -6.13 2.81 -1.58
N GLY A 336 -7.10 2.19 -0.93
CA GLY A 336 -7.02 1.80 0.48
C GLY A 336 -8.23 2.22 1.27
N SER A 337 -8.15 2.08 2.59
CA SER A 337 -9.26 2.32 3.51
C SER A 337 -10.54 1.61 3.09
N TYR A 338 -10.41 0.36 2.62
CA TYR A 338 -11.54 -0.48 2.23
C TYR A 338 -12.12 -1.27 3.41
N ASP A 339 -11.62 -1.10 4.62
CA ASP A 339 -11.80 -1.90 5.82
C ASP A 339 -13.14 -2.64 5.88
N ARG A 340 -14.25 -1.95 6.17
CA ARG A 340 -15.59 -2.56 6.25
C ARG A 340 -16.14 -3.13 4.93
N HIS A 341 -15.51 -2.82 3.79
CA HIS A 341 -15.91 -3.35 2.49
C HIS A 341 -15.15 -4.61 2.11
N LEU A 342 -14.06 -4.90 2.81
CA LEU A 342 -13.13 -5.97 2.44
C LEU A 342 -12.92 -6.99 3.55
N VAL A 343 -12.56 -6.55 4.77
CA VAL A 343 -12.23 -7.42 5.91
C VAL A 343 -13.39 -7.51 6.89
N ARG A 344 -13.63 -8.70 7.45
CA ARG A 344 -14.68 -8.90 8.46
C ARG A 344 -14.32 -8.33 9.83
N ASN A 345 -13.02 -8.08 10.05
CA ASN A 345 -12.48 -7.51 11.28
C ASN A 345 -11.39 -6.51 10.92
N ALA A 346 -11.63 -5.23 11.17
CA ALA A 346 -10.67 -4.16 10.90
C ALA A 346 -9.63 -3.95 12.00
N LEU A 347 -9.68 -4.72 13.09
CA LEU A 347 -8.84 -4.66 14.29
C LEU A 347 -8.94 -3.35 15.09
N THR A 348 -9.53 -2.30 14.56
CA THR A 348 -9.68 -0.99 15.22
C THR A 348 -11.08 -0.76 15.73
N VAL A 349 -11.21 0.12 16.73
CA VAL A 349 -12.50 0.59 17.27
C VAL A 349 -13.16 1.50 16.23
N GLU A 350 -12.38 2.44 15.68
CA GLU A 350 -12.84 3.41 14.71
C GLU A 350 -12.96 2.77 13.31
N ASP A 351 -14.06 3.08 12.62
CA ASP A 351 -14.22 2.77 11.19
C ASP A 351 -13.70 3.96 10.36
N ILE A 352 -12.51 3.80 9.79
CA ILE A 352 -11.88 4.81 8.94
C ILE A 352 -12.11 4.56 7.45
N THR A 353 -13.02 3.66 7.09
CA THR A 353 -13.41 3.46 5.69
C THR A 353 -13.88 4.78 5.07
N PHE A 354 -13.48 5.05 3.85
CA PHE A 354 -13.91 6.26 3.14
C PHE A 354 -15.43 6.35 3.01
N ALA A 355 -15.94 7.58 2.98
CA ALA A 355 -17.36 7.89 2.78
C ALA A 355 -17.72 7.94 1.29
N ARG A 356 -18.94 8.42 1.00
CA ARG A 356 -19.47 8.59 -0.37
C ARG A 356 -18.45 9.35 -1.25
N GLY A 357 -18.25 8.87 -2.47
CA GLY A 357 -17.31 9.44 -3.45
C GLY A 357 -15.83 9.22 -3.11
N GLY A 358 -15.53 8.27 -2.22
CA GLY A 358 -14.17 8.00 -1.78
C GLY A 358 -13.60 9.05 -0.81
N LEU A 359 -14.42 9.97 -0.31
CA LEU A 359 -13.96 11.04 0.57
C LEU A 359 -13.61 10.52 1.97
N ALA A 360 -12.48 10.99 2.49
CA ALA A 360 -12.00 10.60 3.80
C ALA A 360 -11.24 11.75 4.48
N PRO A 361 -11.58 12.09 5.74
CA PRO A 361 -10.90 13.14 6.48
C PRO A 361 -9.48 12.73 6.88
N ALA A 362 -8.63 13.72 7.16
CA ALA A 362 -7.35 13.50 7.82
C ALA A 362 -7.58 12.97 9.25
N LEU A 363 -6.67 12.12 9.70
CA LEU A 363 -6.59 11.70 11.10
C LEU A 363 -5.72 12.70 11.86
N THR A 364 -6.18 13.11 13.05
CA THR A 364 -5.53 14.16 13.85
C THR A 364 -5.11 13.70 15.24
N GLY A 365 -5.48 12.47 15.65
CA GLY A 365 -5.08 11.87 16.92
C GLY A 365 -3.57 11.58 16.98
N PRO A 366 -3.00 11.43 18.19
CA PRO A 366 -1.62 10.99 18.36
C PRO A 366 -1.35 9.65 17.69
N GLY A 367 -0.11 9.44 17.28
CA GLY A 367 0.30 8.22 16.58
C GLY A 367 -0.51 7.99 15.30
N LEU A 368 -1.06 6.80 15.15
CA LEU A 368 -1.96 6.43 14.05
C LEU A 368 -3.33 7.11 14.11
N GLY A 369 -3.72 7.66 15.28
CA GLY A 369 -5.03 8.30 15.46
C GLY A 369 -6.21 7.32 15.43
N VAL A 370 -5.96 6.04 15.67
CA VAL A 370 -6.95 4.96 15.83
C VAL A 370 -6.59 4.10 17.04
N THR A 371 -7.58 3.40 17.58
CA THR A 371 -7.44 2.52 18.75
C THR A 371 -7.58 1.07 18.32
N VAL A 372 -6.58 0.24 18.59
CA VAL A 372 -6.69 -1.21 18.39
C VAL A 372 -7.61 -1.81 19.45
N ASP A 373 -8.61 -2.56 18.99
CA ASP A 373 -9.57 -3.24 19.84
C ASP A 373 -8.98 -4.60 20.33
N PRO A 374 -8.73 -4.77 21.66
CA PRO A 374 -8.11 -5.98 22.17
C PRO A 374 -8.95 -7.25 21.91
N GLN A 375 -10.27 -7.14 21.89
CA GLN A 375 -11.16 -8.28 21.65
C GLN A 375 -11.10 -8.70 20.19
N LYS A 376 -11.13 -7.73 19.26
CA LYS A 376 -11.00 -7.99 17.83
C LYS A 376 -9.63 -8.56 17.48
N LEU A 377 -8.57 -8.05 18.10
CA LEU A 377 -7.21 -8.57 17.93
C LEU A 377 -7.12 -10.00 18.43
N SER A 378 -7.56 -10.28 19.67
CA SER A 378 -7.54 -11.62 20.26
C SER A 378 -8.32 -12.63 19.42
N ALA A 379 -9.50 -12.25 18.92
CA ALA A 379 -10.34 -13.12 18.08
C ALA A 379 -9.70 -13.44 16.71
N ALA A 380 -8.80 -12.59 16.20
CA ALA A 380 -8.11 -12.80 14.93
C ALA A 380 -6.71 -13.43 15.10
N THR A 381 -6.18 -13.47 16.32
CA THR A 381 -4.82 -13.94 16.60
C THR A 381 -4.71 -15.46 16.47
N VAL A 382 -3.81 -15.91 15.61
CA VAL A 382 -3.45 -17.32 15.41
C VAL A 382 -2.23 -17.69 16.23
N ARG A 383 -1.24 -16.79 16.31
CA ARG A 383 0.03 -16.99 17.01
C ARG A 383 0.57 -15.67 17.55
N THR A 384 1.15 -15.72 18.75
CA THR A 384 1.84 -14.59 19.38
C THR A 384 3.31 -14.93 19.55
N VAL A 385 4.18 -13.98 19.26
CA VAL A 385 5.62 -14.15 19.22
C VAL A 385 6.30 -12.96 19.91
N PRO A 386 6.96 -13.14 21.07
CA PRO A 386 7.81 -12.11 21.64
C PRO A 386 9.01 -11.83 20.73
N LEU A 387 9.42 -10.59 20.65
CA LEU A 387 10.55 -10.12 19.82
C LEU A 387 11.66 -9.58 20.73
N GLY A 388 12.49 -10.46 21.25
CA GLY A 388 13.64 -10.12 22.09
C GLY A 388 13.34 -10.00 23.58
#